data_261b068e2932989af4888e56def7180b
#
_entry.id   261b068e2932989af4888e56def7180b
#
_cell.length_a   1.000
_cell.length_b   1.000
_cell.length_c   1.000
_cell.angle_alpha   90.00
_cell.angle_beta   90.00
_cell.angle_gamma   90.00
#
_symmetry.space_group_name_H-M   'P 1'
#
loop_
_entity.id
_entity.type
_entity.pdbx_description
1 polymer ?
#
loop_
_entity_poly.entity_id
_entity_poly.type
_entity_poly.pdbx_seq_one_letter_code
_entity_poly.pdbx_strand_id
1 'polypeptide(L)'
;MLSLAVTSHLYPRLEAERFGAGRLTKIRAQSVSGVSCRAVAERLGVPDKLRASAPAGIGQSADSLVETERVLASVIEAVIGACYLHTGYERTAAAVVEAFEPEISNALDNPVDFKSTLQERLARRAETVEYTIASEHGPPHDRTFQVIAKVGGAPVGRGAGRSKKHAEQEAARIALETLHPLEPMQAEPAEGP
;
A
#
# COMPACT_ATOMS: atom_id res chain seq x y z
N MET A 1 9.67 0.26 16.10
CA MET A 1 10.85 0.67 15.30
C MET A 1 10.51 0.79 13.81
N LEU A 2 10.10 -0.26 13.11
CA LEU A 2 9.79 -0.28 11.68
C LEU A 2 8.82 0.84 11.26
N SER A 3 7.62 0.88 11.83
CA SER A 3 6.61 1.92 11.52
C SER A 3 7.11 3.34 11.77
N LEU A 4 7.93 3.56 12.82
CA LEU A 4 8.47 4.88 13.12
C LEU A 4 9.50 5.31 12.07
N ALA A 5 10.41 4.42 11.67
CA ALA A 5 11.40 4.70 10.63
C ALA A 5 10.74 5.10 9.30
N VAL A 6 9.76 4.32 8.86
CA VAL A 6 8.99 4.60 7.63
C VAL A 6 8.19 5.90 7.75
N THR A 7 7.56 6.16 8.91
CA THR A 7 6.83 7.43 9.13
C THR A 7 7.76 8.63 9.07
N SER A 8 8.90 8.58 9.76
CA SER A 8 9.89 9.68 9.77
C SER A 8 10.45 9.96 8.39
N HIS A 9 10.60 8.93 7.55
CA HIS A 9 11.03 9.06 6.16
C HIS A 9 9.94 9.69 5.27
N LEU A 10 8.70 9.25 5.41
CA LEU A 10 7.58 9.68 4.57
C LEU A 10 7.05 11.08 4.93
N TYR A 11 7.09 11.45 6.21
CA TYR A 11 6.42 12.64 6.72
C TYR A 11 6.86 13.93 6.02
N PRO A 12 8.17 14.23 5.88
CA PRO A 12 8.61 15.48 5.24
C PRO A 12 8.14 15.60 3.78
N ARG A 13 8.15 14.48 3.04
CA ARG A 13 7.70 14.45 1.64
C ARG A 13 6.21 14.68 1.52
N LEU A 14 5.41 13.98 2.32
CA LEU A 14 3.96 14.07 2.26
C LEU A 14 3.42 15.40 2.83
N GLU A 15 4.14 16.00 3.78
CA GLU A 15 3.84 17.33 4.30
C GLU A 15 4.05 18.40 3.21
N ALA A 16 5.17 18.35 2.48
CA ALA A 16 5.46 19.26 1.37
C ALA A 16 4.39 19.19 0.26
N GLU A 17 3.86 17.99 0.01
CA GLU A 17 2.80 17.75 -0.96
C GLU A 17 1.38 18.01 -0.39
N ARG A 18 1.26 18.50 0.83
CA ARG A 18 0.01 18.78 1.57
C ARG A 18 -0.93 17.55 1.67
N PHE A 19 -0.37 16.38 1.77
CA PHE A 19 -1.15 15.17 2.04
C PHE A 19 -1.55 15.12 3.52
N GLY A 20 -2.83 14.88 3.78
CA GLY A 20 -3.35 14.76 5.15
C GLY A 20 -2.83 13.50 5.88
N ALA A 21 -2.91 13.52 7.23
CA ALA A 21 -2.49 12.42 8.11
C ALA A 21 -3.08 11.05 7.73
N GLY A 22 -4.28 11.02 7.16
CA GLY A 22 -4.94 9.80 6.68
C GLY A 22 -4.15 9.10 5.58
N ARG A 23 -3.59 9.84 4.62
CA ARG A 23 -2.78 9.27 3.54
C ARG A 23 -1.45 8.72 4.06
N LEU A 24 -0.77 9.46 4.94
CA LEU A 24 0.45 8.99 5.60
C LEU A 24 0.21 7.65 6.33
N THR A 25 -0.89 7.56 7.09
CA THR A 25 -1.26 6.34 7.81
C THR A 25 -1.47 5.16 6.86
N LYS A 26 -2.12 5.36 5.72
CA LYS A 26 -2.40 4.31 4.72
C LYS A 26 -1.12 3.84 4.02
N ILE A 27 -0.29 4.78 3.53
CA ILE A 27 0.97 4.47 2.87
C ILE A 27 1.89 3.73 3.84
N ARG A 28 2.04 4.23 5.08
CA ARG A 28 2.81 3.55 6.11
C ARG A 28 2.30 2.13 6.36
N ALA A 29 0.99 1.94 6.56
CA ALA A 29 0.42 0.63 6.83
C ALA A 29 0.66 -0.37 5.69
N GLN A 30 0.59 0.08 4.44
CA GLN A 30 0.90 -0.70 3.26
C GLN A 30 2.39 -1.06 3.20
N SER A 31 3.28 -0.07 3.38
CA SER A 31 4.74 -0.26 3.32
C SER A 31 5.27 -1.24 4.36
N VAL A 32 4.62 -1.35 5.54
CA VAL A 32 5.05 -2.24 6.63
C VAL A 32 4.09 -3.42 6.84
N SER A 33 3.31 -3.77 5.84
CA SER A 33 2.39 -4.92 5.89
C SER A 33 3.14 -6.25 6.00
N GLY A 34 2.45 -7.32 6.41
CA GLY A 34 3.03 -8.66 6.44
C GLY A 34 3.57 -9.09 5.08
N VAL A 35 2.84 -8.75 4.00
CA VAL A 35 3.28 -8.99 2.60
C VAL A 35 4.59 -8.25 2.31
N SER A 36 4.69 -6.98 2.71
CA SER A 36 5.91 -6.18 2.54
C SER A 36 7.08 -6.73 3.35
N CYS A 37 6.84 -7.09 4.61
CA CYS A 37 7.86 -7.72 5.46
C CYS A 37 8.34 -9.05 4.87
N ARG A 38 7.44 -9.86 4.31
CA ARG A 38 7.80 -11.10 3.62
C ARG A 38 8.71 -10.81 2.41
N ALA A 39 8.33 -9.89 1.55
CA ALA A 39 9.12 -9.52 0.36
C ALA A 39 10.53 -9.05 0.74
N VAL A 40 10.65 -8.24 1.80
CA VAL A 40 11.95 -7.82 2.36
C VAL A 40 12.74 -9.01 2.90
N ALA A 41 12.10 -9.92 3.65
CA ALA A 41 12.75 -11.12 4.18
C ALA A 41 13.32 -12.00 3.07
N GLU A 42 12.56 -12.23 2.02
CA GLU A 42 12.98 -13.01 0.85
C GLU A 42 14.17 -12.34 0.15
N ARG A 43 14.13 -11.04 -0.07
CA ARG A 43 15.21 -10.25 -0.69
C ARG A 43 16.50 -10.25 0.14
N LEU A 44 16.40 -10.29 1.46
CA LEU A 44 17.54 -10.38 2.38
C LEU A 44 18.04 -11.81 2.60
N GLY A 45 17.45 -12.81 1.95
CA GLY A 45 17.83 -14.23 2.07
C GLY A 45 17.50 -14.82 3.45
N VAL A 46 16.52 -14.26 4.17
CA VAL A 46 16.12 -14.74 5.50
C VAL A 46 15.62 -16.19 5.46
N PRO A 47 14.80 -16.65 4.48
CA PRO A 47 14.36 -18.05 4.40
C PRO A 47 15.53 -19.04 4.39
N ASP A 48 16.57 -18.79 3.60
CA ASP A 48 17.72 -19.68 3.48
C ASP A 48 18.56 -19.72 4.77
N LYS A 49 18.70 -18.57 5.43
CA LYS A 49 19.38 -18.49 6.73
C LYS A 49 18.61 -19.24 7.82
N LEU A 50 17.29 -19.16 7.81
CA LEU A 50 16.45 -19.92 8.76
C LEU A 50 16.57 -21.42 8.52
N ARG A 51 16.51 -21.89 7.26
CA ARG A 51 16.72 -23.30 6.92
C ARG A 51 18.10 -23.80 7.38
N ALA A 52 19.15 -23.02 7.09
CA ALA A 52 20.51 -23.36 7.49
C ALA A 52 20.72 -23.40 9.01
N SER A 53 19.95 -22.64 9.77
CA SER A 53 20.00 -22.57 11.23
C SER A 53 19.09 -23.59 11.93
N ALA A 54 18.24 -24.30 11.17
CA ALA A 54 17.30 -25.25 11.74
C ALA A 54 18.02 -26.44 12.39
N PRO A 55 17.63 -26.85 13.60
CA PRO A 55 18.20 -28.06 14.23
C PRO A 55 17.98 -29.32 13.38
N ALA A 56 18.90 -30.25 13.46
CA ALA A 56 18.78 -31.53 12.77
C ALA A 56 17.47 -32.25 13.17
N GLY A 57 16.70 -32.70 12.18
CA GLY A 57 15.42 -33.40 12.38
C GLY A 57 14.16 -32.53 12.24
N ILE A 58 14.28 -31.20 12.07
CA ILE A 58 13.11 -30.30 11.91
C ILE A 58 12.95 -29.80 10.45
N GLY A 59 13.73 -30.35 9.51
CA GLY A 59 13.82 -29.82 8.14
C GLY A 59 12.48 -29.57 7.44
N GLN A 60 11.57 -30.53 7.39
CA GLN A 60 10.25 -30.35 6.75
C GLN A 60 9.36 -29.33 7.47
N SER A 61 9.47 -29.24 8.81
CA SER A 61 8.74 -28.22 9.58
C SER A 61 9.35 -26.83 9.37
N ALA A 62 10.67 -26.74 9.22
CA ALA A 62 11.33 -25.49 8.90
C ALA A 62 10.92 -24.97 7.52
N ASP A 63 10.82 -25.82 6.51
CA ASP A 63 10.39 -25.46 5.16
C ASP A 63 8.97 -24.88 5.16
N SER A 64 8.03 -25.51 5.86
CA SER A 64 6.67 -24.99 5.96
C SER A 64 6.58 -23.66 6.74
N LEU A 65 7.44 -23.45 7.74
CA LEU A 65 7.48 -22.22 8.52
C LEU A 65 8.01 -21.02 7.70
N VAL A 66 9.08 -21.22 6.91
CA VAL A 66 9.67 -20.14 6.11
C VAL A 66 8.80 -19.74 4.91
N GLU A 67 7.78 -20.52 4.56
CA GLU A 67 6.77 -20.15 3.57
C GLU A 67 5.66 -19.26 4.16
N THR A 68 5.58 -19.18 5.49
CA THR A 68 4.51 -18.44 6.18
C THR A 68 4.84 -16.96 6.28
N GLU A 69 4.00 -16.10 5.68
CA GLU A 69 4.12 -14.63 5.74
C GLU A 69 4.32 -14.13 7.18
N ARG A 70 3.51 -14.63 8.12
CA ARG A 70 3.57 -14.22 9.52
C ARG A 70 4.92 -14.52 10.18
N VAL A 71 5.53 -15.67 9.87
CA VAL A 71 6.84 -16.05 10.43
C VAL A 71 7.92 -15.14 9.88
N LEU A 72 7.96 -14.91 8.58
CA LEU A 72 8.95 -14.03 7.96
C LEU A 72 8.81 -12.59 8.43
N ALA A 73 7.58 -12.09 8.58
CA ALA A 73 7.33 -10.77 9.15
C ALA A 73 7.87 -10.65 10.58
N SER A 74 7.58 -11.64 11.44
CA SER A 74 8.08 -11.65 12.83
C SER A 74 9.61 -11.72 12.90
N VAL A 75 10.26 -12.46 12.00
CA VAL A 75 11.72 -12.52 11.94
C VAL A 75 12.32 -11.18 11.52
N ILE A 76 11.74 -10.51 10.53
CA ILE A 76 12.18 -9.16 10.11
C ILE A 76 12.04 -8.18 11.27
N GLU A 77 10.92 -8.21 12.00
CA GLU A 77 10.74 -7.35 13.19
C GLU A 77 11.78 -7.65 14.27
N ALA A 78 12.11 -8.93 14.52
CA ALA A 78 13.14 -9.32 15.47
C ALA A 78 14.55 -8.86 15.03
N VAL A 79 14.89 -8.98 13.75
CA VAL A 79 16.16 -8.47 13.19
C VAL A 79 16.26 -6.95 13.36
N ILE A 80 15.19 -6.20 13.03
CA ILE A 80 15.14 -4.75 13.22
C ILE A 80 15.31 -4.40 14.72
N GLY A 81 14.67 -5.16 15.61
CA GLY A 81 14.83 -5.00 17.06
C GLY A 81 16.27 -5.21 17.52
N ALA A 82 16.94 -6.26 17.05
CA ALA A 82 18.33 -6.54 17.35
C ALA A 82 19.27 -5.44 16.82
N CYS A 83 19.07 -4.98 15.61
CA CYS A 83 19.81 -3.85 15.03
C CYS A 83 19.63 -2.58 15.88
N TYR A 84 18.40 -2.27 16.30
CA TYR A 84 18.11 -1.12 17.14
C TYR A 84 18.84 -1.19 18.49
N LEU A 85 18.82 -2.33 19.14
CA LEU A 85 19.53 -2.52 20.42
C LEU A 85 21.05 -2.39 20.27
N HIS A 86 21.60 -2.75 19.14
CA HIS A 86 23.05 -2.71 18.89
C HIS A 86 23.52 -1.35 18.36
N THR A 87 22.78 -0.70 17.44
CA THR A 87 23.27 0.49 16.71
C THR A 87 22.47 1.77 17.00
N GLY A 88 21.38 1.67 17.76
CA GLY A 88 20.48 2.80 18.04
C GLY A 88 19.54 3.14 16.89
N TYR A 89 18.75 4.21 17.08
CA TYR A 89 17.67 4.57 16.18
C TYR A 89 18.16 4.98 14.79
N GLU A 90 19.08 5.94 14.71
CA GLU A 90 19.48 6.60 13.46
C GLU A 90 19.98 5.60 12.40
N ARG A 91 20.91 4.73 12.81
CA ARG A 91 21.49 3.72 11.91
C ARG A 91 20.47 2.66 11.50
N THR A 92 19.66 2.21 12.45
CA THR A 92 18.61 1.23 12.17
C THR A 92 17.52 1.82 11.29
N ALA A 93 17.12 3.07 11.49
CA ALA A 93 16.12 3.73 10.66
C ALA A 93 16.59 3.87 9.21
N ALA A 94 17.85 4.26 8.99
CA ALA A 94 18.44 4.34 7.65
C ALA A 94 18.43 2.98 6.94
N ALA A 95 18.88 1.91 7.62
CA ALA A 95 18.88 0.56 7.07
C ALA A 95 17.46 0.03 6.78
N VAL A 96 16.49 0.35 7.64
CA VAL A 96 15.08 -0.01 7.42
C VAL A 96 14.52 0.69 6.19
N VAL A 97 14.75 2.00 6.04
CA VAL A 97 14.29 2.74 4.87
C VAL A 97 14.91 2.16 3.60
N GLU A 98 16.20 1.89 3.57
CA GLU A 98 16.90 1.28 2.44
C GLU A 98 16.32 -0.10 2.09
N ALA A 99 16.12 -0.97 3.09
CA ALA A 99 15.59 -2.31 2.88
C ALA A 99 14.13 -2.32 2.39
N PHE A 100 13.33 -1.35 2.81
CA PHE A 100 11.90 -1.24 2.48
C PHE A 100 11.60 -0.26 1.33
N GLU A 101 12.63 0.31 0.68
CA GLU A 101 12.44 1.31 -0.38
C GLU A 101 11.51 0.85 -1.51
N PRO A 102 11.60 -0.39 -2.04
CA PRO A 102 10.67 -0.86 -3.07
C PRO A 102 9.22 -0.90 -2.59
N GLU A 103 8.97 -1.32 -1.35
CA GLU A 103 7.63 -1.39 -0.74
C GLU A 103 7.07 0.01 -0.45
N ILE A 104 7.94 0.94 -0.03
CA ILE A 104 7.58 2.35 0.21
C ILE A 104 7.22 3.02 -1.11
N SER A 105 8.04 2.89 -2.14
CA SER A 105 7.78 3.45 -3.47
C SER A 105 6.50 2.86 -4.07
N ASN A 106 6.32 1.54 -3.99
CA ASN A 106 5.08 0.91 -4.45
C ASN A 106 3.84 1.41 -3.69
N ALA A 107 3.94 1.66 -2.38
CA ALA A 107 2.82 2.19 -1.60
C ALA A 107 2.50 3.66 -1.92
N LEU A 108 3.49 4.44 -2.33
CA LEU A 108 3.31 5.81 -2.79
C LEU A 108 2.62 5.86 -4.16
N ASP A 109 3.08 5.02 -5.10
CA ASP A 109 2.62 5.01 -6.49
C ASP A 109 1.28 4.26 -6.64
N ASN A 110 1.06 3.22 -5.83
CA ASN A 110 -0.11 2.34 -5.88
C ASN A 110 -0.81 2.27 -4.51
N PRO A 111 -1.43 3.35 -4.03
CA PRO A 111 -2.13 3.32 -2.76
C PRO A 111 -3.29 2.30 -2.82
N VAL A 112 -3.32 1.34 -1.89
CA VAL A 112 -4.34 0.27 -1.83
C VAL A 112 -5.75 0.83 -1.58
N ASP A 113 -5.89 2.07 -1.19
CA ASP A 113 -7.18 2.75 -1.01
C ASP A 113 -7.48 3.73 -2.16
N PHE A 114 -7.60 3.18 -3.35
CA PHE A 114 -7.97 3.94 -4.54
C PHE A 114 -9.33 4.65 -4.37
N LYS A 115 -10.27 4.05 -3.61
CA LYS A 115 -11.58 4.66 -3.34
C LYS A 115 -11.45 5.99 -2.61
N SER A 116 -10.71 6.03 -1.51
CA SER A 116 -10.49 7.28 -0.76
C SER A 116 -9.70 8.29 -1.59
N THR A 117 -8.69 7.84 -2.33
CA THR A 117 -7.91 8.72 -3.21
C THR A 117 -8.81 9.35 -4.29
N LEU A 118 -9.70 8.57 -4.89
CA LEU A 118 -10.66 9.07 -5.87
C LEU A 118 -11.65 10.05 -5.24
N GLN A 119 -12.20 9.73 -4.06
CA GLN A 119 -13.10 10.62 -3.31
C GLN A 119 -12.44 11.96 -2.95
N GLU A 120 -11.22 11.93 -2.41
CA GLU A 120 -10.47 13.16 -2.08
C GLU A 120 -10.21 14.01 -3.33
N ARG A 121 -9.89 13.37 -4.45
CA ARG A 121 -9.66 14.06 -5.73
C ARG A 121 -10.94 14.73 -6.26
N LEU A 122 -12.06 14.02 -6.22
CA LEU A 122 -13.35 14.52 -6.68
C LEU A 122 -13.92 15.60 -5.75
N ALA A 123 -13.71 15.47 -4.44
CA ALA A 123 -14.14 16.46 -3.46
C ALA A 123 -13.53 17.86 -3.73
N ARG A 124 -12.32 17.94 -4.27
CA ARG A 124 -11.69 19.21 -4.70
C ARG A 124 -12.44 19.90 -5.87
N ARG A 125 -13.29 19.14 -6.58
CA ARG A 125 -14.14 19.62 -7.69
C ARG A 125 -15.61 19.69 -7.29
N ALA A 126 -15.95 19.52 -6.00
CA ALA A 126 -17.31 19.36 -5.51
C ALA A 126 -18.08 18.22 -6.19
N GLU A 127 -17.38 17.20 -6.67
CA GLU A 127 -17.93 16.00 -7.30
C GLU A 127 -17.92 14.82 -6.35
N THR A 128 -18.80 13.83 -6.58
CA THR A 128 -18.88 12.60 -5.80
C THR A 128 -18.81 11.39 -6.74
N VAL A 129 -18.25 10.27 -6.23
CA VAL A 129 -18.27 8.99 -6.94
C VAL A 129 -19.32 8.06 -6.35
N GLU A 130 -20.06 7.40 -7.23
CA GLU A 130 -21.00 6.32 -6.91
C GLU A 130 -20.50 5.01 -7.46
N TYR A 131 -20.64 3.93 -6.68
CA TYR A 131 -20.26 2.57 -7.08
C TYR A 131 -21.52 1.73 -7.28
N THR A 132 -21.68 1.17 -8.48
CA THR A 132 -22.81 0.32 -8.85
C THR A 132 -22.32 -1.07 -9.21
N ILE A 133 -22.91 -2.13 -8.61
CA ILE A 133 -22.64 -3.51 -9.01
C ILE A 133 -23.28 -3.72 -10.37
N ALA A 134 -22.47 -3.98 -11.38
CA ALA A 134 -22.94 -4.26 -12.74
C ALA A 134 -23.33 -5.72 -12.93
N SER A 135 -22.58 -6.64 -12.32
CA SER A 135 -22.88 -8.07 -12.34
C SER A 135 -22.21 -8.83 -11.20
N GLU A 136 -22.75 -9.99 -10.90
CA GLU A 136 -22.24 -10.94 -9.93
C GLU A 136 -22.29 -12.33 -10.56
N HIS A 137 -21.17 -13.04 -10.62
CA HIS A 137 -21.03 -14.34 -11.30
C HIS A 137 -20.25 -15.32 -10.42
N GLY A 138 -20.54 -16.62 -10.60
CA GLY A 138 -19.86 -17.73 -9.97
C GLY A 138 -20.56 -18.27 -8.72
N PRO A 139 -20.16 -19.47 -8.26
CA PRO A 139 -20.69 -20.10 -7.08
C PRO A 139 -20.28 -19.35 -5.80
N PRO A 140 -20.95 -19.59 -4.65
CA PRO A 140 -20.66 -18.86 -3.40
C PRO A 140 -19.20 -18.84 -2.95
N HIS A 141 -18.44 -19.88 -3.26
CA HIS A 141 -17.03 -20.04 -2.87
C HIS A 141 -16.04 -19.46 -3.90
N ASP A 142 -16.51 -19.11 -5.11
CA ASP A 142 -15.68 -18.47 -6.17
C ASP A 142 -16.48 -17.39 -6.92
N ARG A 143 -17.05 -16.48 -6.14
CA ARG A 143 -17.89 -15.40 -6.63
C ARG A 143 -17.02 -14.23 -7.14
N THR A 144 -17.37 -13.73 -8.32
CA THR A 144 -16.74 -12.54 -8.90
C THR A 144 -17.77 -11.42 -9.04
N PHE A 145 -17.41 -10.23 -8.59
CA PHE A 145 -18.21 -9.01 -8.69
C PHE A 145 -17.62 -8.11 -9.76
N GLN A 146 -18.50 -7.50 -10.56
CA GLN A 146 -18.12 -6.40 -11.44
C GLN A 146 -18.78 -5.12 -10.92
N VAL A 147 -17.97 -4.06 -10.76
CA VAL A 147 -18.41 -2.76 -10.26
C VAL A 147 -18.06 -1.66 -11.25
N ILE A 148 -18.94 -0.69 -11.37
CA ILE A 148 -18.74 0.52 -12.16
C ILE A 148 -18.67 1.71 -11.20
N ALA A 149 -17.60 2.49 -11.28
CA ALA A 149 -17.49 3.81 -10.65
C ALA A 149 -18.08 4.87 -11.60
N LYS A 150 -18.97 5.72 -11.09
CA LYS A 150 -19.65 6.79 -11.84
C LYS A 150 -19.41 8.13 -11.16
N VAL A 151 -19.20 9.17 -11.96
CA VAL A 151 -19.14 10.57 -11.51
C VAL A 151 -20.15 11.36 -12.32
N GLY A 152 -21.06 12.06 -11.65
CA GLY A 152 -22.16 12.76 -12.34
C GLY A 152 -23.03 11.85 -13.20
N GLY A 153 -23.16 10.56 -12.84
CA GLY A 153 -23.88 9.55 -13.60
C GLY A 153 -23.08 8.92 -14.76
N ALA A 154 -21.96 9.51 -15.19
CA ALA A 154 -21.10 8.95 -16.24
C ALA A 154 -20.16 7.88 -15.69
N PRO A 155 -19.97 6.73 -16.38
CA PRO A 155 -19.02 5.70 -15.98
C PRO A 155 -17.58 6.19 -16.21
N VAL A 156 -16.76 6.18 -15.15
CA VAL A 156 -15.35 6.62 -15.19
C VAL A 156 -14.37 5.49 -14.91
N GLY A 157 -14.83 4.34 -14.41
CA GLY A 157 -13.99 3.17 -14.18
C GLY A 157 -14.79 1.89 -14.01
N ARG A 158 -14.23 0.74 -14.40
CA ARG A 158 -14.83 -0.58 -14.22
C ARG A 158 -13.82 -1.51 -13.57
N GLY A 159 -14.24 -2.20 -12.51
CA GLY A 159 -13.38 -3.12 -11.77
C GLY A 159 -14.05 -4.47 -11.53
N ALA A 160 -13.24 -5.50 -11.44
CA ALA A 160 -13.68 -6.84 -11.10
C ALA A 160 -12.90 -7.36 -9.88
N GLY A 161 -13.52 -8.22 -9.06
CA GLY A 161 -12.84 -8.79 -7.90
C GLY A 161 -13.65 -9.88 -7.21
N ARG A 162 -12.99 -10.69 -6.39
CA ARG A 162 -13.61 -11.77 -5.59
C ARG A 162 -14.44 -11.25 -4.40
N SER A 163 -14.44 -9.97 -4.16
CA SER A 163 -15.33 -9.31 -3.20
C SER A 163 -15.78 -7.97 -3.76
N LYS A 164 -16.92 -7.46 -3.29
CA LYS A 164 -17.43 -6.12 -3.64
C LYS A 164 -16.38 -5.05 -3.38
N LYS A 165 -15.73 -5.11 -2.20
CA LYS A 165 -14.68 -4.16 -1.81
C LYS A 165 -13.50 -4.18 -2.79
N HIS A 166 -13.05 -5.36 -3.22
CA HIS A 166 -11.94 -5.47 -4.18
C HIS A 166 -12.34 -4.95 -5.55
N ALA A 167 -13.54 -5.27 -6.04
CA ALA A 167 -14.04 -4.77 -7.31
C ALA A 167 -14.23 -3.24 -7.31
N GLU A 168 -14.67 -2.65 -6.18
CA GLU A 168 -14.76 -1.21 -6.00
C GLU A 168 -13.39 -0.52 -6.00
N GLN A 169 -12.38 -1.10 -5.35
CA GLN A 169 -11.02 -0.58 -5.36
C GLN A 169 -10.43 -0.59 -6.78
N GLU A 170 -10.65 -1.66 -7.53
CA GLU A 170 -10.19 -1.77 -8.91
C GLU A 170 -10.93 -0.78 -9.84
N ALA A 171 -12.24 -0.59 -9.65
CA ALA A 171 -12.99 0.44 -10.38
C ALA A 171 -12.49 1.85 -10.08
N ALA A 172 -12.12 2.13 -8.82
CA ALA A 172 -11.55 3.40 -8.42
C ALA A 172 -10.15 3.62 -9.01
N ARG A 173 -9.32 2.57 -9.09
CA ARG A 173 -8.00 2.63 -9.72
C ARG A 173 -8.11 3.04 -11.18
N ILE A 174 -8.96 2.36 -11.95
CA ILE A 174 -9.21 2.68 -13.36
C ILE A 174 -9.78 4.10 -13.52
N ALA A 175 -10.69 4.52 -12.61
CA ALA A 175 -11.23 5.88 -12.65
C ALA A 175 -10.13 6.94 -12.41
N LEU A 176 -9.18 6.69 -11.52
CA LEU A 176 -8.04 7.60 -11.28
C LEU A 176 -7.12 7.73 -12.49
N GLU A 177 -6.94 6.66 -13.27
CA GLU A 177 -6.18 6.67 -14.52
C GLU A 177 -6.93 7.42 -15.64
N THR A 178 -8.25 7.24 -15.71
CA THR A 178 -9.12 7.88 -16.73
C THR A 178 -9.28 9.38 -16.47
N LEU A 179 -9.38 9.79 -15.21
CA LEU A 179 -9.48 11.19 -14.83
C LEU A 179 -8.08 11.81 -14.85
N HIS A 180 -7.66 12.41 -15.97
CA HIS A 180 -6.36 13.07 -16.14
C HIS A 180 -5.95 13.96 -14.96
N PRO A 181 -4.62 14.19 -14.72
CA PRO A 181 -4.15 15.13 -13.71
C PRO A 181 -4.82 16.49 -13.89
N LEU A 182 -5.18 17.12 -12.78
CA LEU A 182 -5.62 18.52 -12.78
C LEU A 182 -4.47 19.35 -13.39
N GLU A 183 -4.68 19.94 -14.55
CA GLU A 183 -3.86 21.07 -14.94
C GLU A 183 -3.94 22.10 -13.82
N PRO A 184 -2.81 22.67 -13.36
CA PRO A 184 -2.87 23.75 -12.38
C PRO A 184 -3.75 24.84 -12.98
N MET A 185 -4.80 25.22 -12.25
CA MET A 185 -5.65 26.35 -12.58
C MET A 185 -4.74 27.54 -12.87
N GLN A 186 -4.67 27.97 -14.12
CA GLN A 186 -4.00 29.20 -14.49
C GLN A 186 -4.71 30.28 -13.70
N ALA A 187 -3.99 30.92 -12.78
CA ALA A 187 -4.47 32.11 -12.13
C ALA A 187 -4.73 33.14 -13.27
N GLU A 188 -5.99 33.54 -13.47
CA GLU A 188 -6.31 34.67 -14.32
C GLU A 188 -5.48 35.85 -13.85
N PRO A 189 -4.78 36.54 -14.75
CA PRO A 189 -4.12 37.78 -14.38
C PRO A 189 -5.20 38.73 -13.91
N ALA A 190 -5.09 39.24 -12.67
CA ALA A 190 -5.92 40.28 -12.16
C ALA A 190 -5.73 41.50 -13.09
N GLU A 191 -6.72 41.80 -13.91
CA GLU A 191 -6.84 43.12 -14.56
C GLU A 191 -7.03 44.14 -13.43
N GLY A 192 -5.98 44.84 -13.12
CA GLY A 192 -6.03 46.03 -12.28
C GLY A 192 -6.45 47.24 -13.12
N PRO A 193 -7.09 48.20 -12.49
CA PRO A 193 -7.63 49.41 -13.14
C PRO A 193 -6.55 50.35 -13.63
#